data_e96c624e392cc29fcedc7eb82e793865
#
_entry.id   e96c624e392cc29fcedc7eb82e793865
#
_cell.length_a   1.000
_cell.length_b   1.000
_cell.length_c   1.000
_cell.angle_alpha   90.00
_cell.angle_beta   90.00
_cell.angle_gamma   90.00
#
_symmetry.space_group_name_H-M   'P 1'
#
loop_
_entity.id
_entity.type
_entity.pdbx_description
1 polymer ?
#
loop_
_entity_poly.entity_id
_entity_poly.type
_entity_poly.pdbx_seq_one_letter_code
_entity_poly.pdbx_strand_id
1 'polypeptide(L)'
;GGYYTELMSAIVGEDGHVDAHSNAAYLNFVGDEFKDRHANDRLANVSVLMAENNELDVEASRYDAMFLSLTYHDFYLPSADSWPEIDIETILAELYEGLKAGGVITIIDHYASAGSSTASASELHRIDPAIVMTEMQSAGFELDEKSDLLRNPEDDLSKSVFDPELRGNTDRFLLRFRKPD
;
A
#
# COMPACT_ATOMS: atom_id res chain seq x y z
N GLY A 1 -7.32 9.26 0.39
CA GLY A 1 -7.36 9.84 1.47
C GLY A 1 -7.53 9.29 2.88
N GLY A 2 -6.79 8.21 3.29
CA GLY A 2 -6.76 7.80 4.70
C GLY A 2 -7.98 7.01 5.20
N TYR A 3 -8.79 6.43 4.32
CA TYR A 3 -9.93 5.61 4.74
C TYR A 3 -9.51 4.45 5.65
N TYR A 4 -8.49 3.69 5.26
CA TYR A 4 -7.98 2.60 6.08
C TYR A 4 -7.28 3.09 7.35
N THR A 5 -6.65 4.26 7.33
CA THR A 5 -6.08 4.89 8.54
C THR A 5 -7.14 5.05 9.63
N GLU A 6 -8.32 5.55 9.26
CA GLU A 6 -9.44 5.72 10.19
C GLU A 6 -9.96 4.38 10.74
N LEU A 7 -10.05 3.36 9.89
CA LEU A 7 -10.43 2.02 10.33
C LEU A 7 -9.38 1.42 11.28
N MET A 8 -8.10 1.55 10.95
CA MET A 8 -7.00 1.06 11.80
C MET A 8 -6.98 1.78 13.15
N SER A 9 -7.17 3.11 13.16
CA SER A 9 -7.29 3.90 14.38
C SER A 9 -8.38 3.34 15.32
N ALA A 10 -9.56 3.02 14.76
CA ALA A 10 -10.65 2.44 15.53
C ALA A 10 -10.35 1.00 16.01
N ILE A 11 -9.65 0.20 15.20
CA ILE A 11 -9.31 -1.20 15.53
C ILE A 11 -8.28 -1.27 16.65
N VAL A 12 -7.21 -0.46 16.59
CA VAL A 12 -6.15 -0.49 17.61
C VAL A 12 -6.58 0.16 18.91
N GLY A 13 -7.60 1.03 18.89
CA GLY A 13 -8.17 1.66 20.07
C GLY A 13 -7.27 2.70 20.73
N GLU A 14 -7.63 3.08 21.96
CA GLU A 14 -6.95 4.18 22.69
C GLU A 14 -5.52 3.81 23.14
N ASP A 15 -5.24 2.54 23.35
CA ASP A 15 -3.92 2.04 23.77
C ASP A 15 -2.99 1.75 22.57
N GLY A 16 -3.52 1.75 21.35
CA GLY A 16 -2.76 1.51 20.12
C GLY A 16 -2.41 2.81 19.39
N HIS A 17 -1.52 2.70 18.40
CA HIS A 17 -1.08 3.83 17.60
C HIS A 17 -1.00 3.47 16.12
N VAL A 18 -1.31 4.43 15.24
CA VAL A 18 -1.21 4.29 13.79
C VAL A 18 -0.34 5.40 13.24
N ASP A 19 0.72 5.05 12.51
CA ASP A 19 1.48 5.98 11.70
C ASP A 19 0.92 5.95 10.26
N ALA A 20 0.34 7.06 9.81
CA ALA A 20 -0.22 7.20 8.48
C ALA A 20 0.81 7.84 7.55
N HIS A 21 1.44 7.02 6.70
CA HIS A 21 2.41 7.50 5.73
C HIS A 21 1.74 8.18 4.53
N SER A 22 2.33 9.29 4.10
CA SER A 22 2.05 9.94 2.82
C SER A 22 3.30 10.68 2.33
N ASN A 23 3.35 10.97 1.03
CA ASN A 23 4.38 11.81 0.44
C ASN A 23 3.78 13.07 -0.22
N ALA A 24 4.64 13.99 -0.62
CA ALA A 24 4.21 15.27 -1.21
C ALA A 24 3.42 15.09 -2.51
N ALA A 25 3.83 14.14 -3.35
CA ALA A 25 3.16 13.82 -4.62
C ALA A 25 1.74 13.31 -4.39
N TYR A 26 1.57 12.36 -3.46
CA TYR A 26 0.28 11.76 -3.16
C TYR A 26 -0.71 12.78 -2.58
N LEU A 27 -0.24 13.71 -1.74
CA LEU A 27 -1.08 14.76 -1.18
C LEU A 27 -1.69 15.68 -2.25
N ASN A 28 -1.07 15.82 -3.43
CA ASN A 28 -1.65 16.57 -4.54
C ASN A 28 -2.95 15.94 -5.05
N PHE A 29 -3.14 14.64 -4.89
CA PHE A 29 -4.34 13.90 -5.30
C PHE A 29 -5.41 13.83 -4.22
N VAL A 30 -5.00 13.70 -2.95
CA VAL A 30 -5.93 13.40 -1.84
C VAL A 30 -5.96 14.50 -0.77
N GLY A 31 -5.31 15.64 -1.02
CA GLY A 31 -5.02 16.64 -0.01
C GLY A 31 -6.20 17.15 0.80
N ASP A 32 -7.35 17.38 0.19
CA ASP A 32 -8.54 17.88 0.90
C ASP A 32 -9.17 16.78 1.78
N GLU A 33 -9.33 15.56 1.26
CA GLU A 33 -9.80 14.43 2.07
C GLU A 33 -8.85 14.12 3.23
N PHE A 34 -7.54 14.20 2.98
CA PHE A 34 -6.53 13.96 4.00
C PHE A 34 -6.61 15.02 5.10
N LYS A 35 -6.70 16.31 4.75
CA LYS A 35 -6.85 17.40 5.71
C LYS A 35 -8.10 17.28 6.55
N ASP A 36 -9.25 17.00 5.92
CA ASP A 36 -10.53 16.87 6.61
C ASP A 36 -10.51 15.68 7.58
N ARG A 37 -9.87 14.57 7.19
CA ARG A 37 -9.78 13.38 8.01
C ARG A 37 -8.94 13.58 9.28
N HIS A 38 -7.90 14.38 9.21
CA HIS A 38 -7.01 14.68 10.33
C HIS A 38 -7.32 16.01 11.03
N ALA A 39 -8.38 16.71 10.60
CA ALA A 39 -8.76 17.99 11.22
C ALA A 39 -9.20 17.85 12.68
N ASN A 40 -8.85 18.85 13.49
CA ASN A 40 -9.29 18.97 14.90
C ASN A 40 -8.93 17.78 15.79
N ASP A 41 -7.78 17.15 15.55
CA ASP A 41 -7.30 15.98 16.31
C ASP A 41 -8.33 14.84 16.40
N ARG A 42 -9.15 14.69 15.34
CA ARG A 42 -10.25 13.70 15.30
C ARG A 42 -9.77 12.26 15.48
N LEU A 43 -8.54 11.97 15.09
CA LEU A 43 -7.87 10.68 15.22
C LEU A 43 -6.70 10.82 16.19
N ALA A 44 -7.00 10.87 17.48
CA ALA A 44 -6.02 11.19 18.54
C ALA A 44 -4.86 10.19 18.66
N ASN A 45 -5.06 8.95 18.17
CA ASN A 45 -4.05 7.88 18.16
C ASN A 45 -3.38 7.70 16.79
N VAL A 46 -3.47 8.70 15.91
CA VAL A 46 -2.84 8.69 14.59
C VAL A 46 -1.79 9.78 14.48
N SER A 47 -0.58 9.42 14.06
CA SER A 47 0.46 10.36 13.61
C SER A 47 0.59 10.31 12.10
N VAL A 48 0.88 11.46 11.49
CA VAL A 48 1.16 11.54 10.06
C VAL A 48 2.66 11.48 9.85
N LEU A 49 3.12 10.48 9.10
CA LEU A 49 4.51 10.35 8.66
C LEU A 49 4.62 10.89 7.23
N MET A 50 5.21 12.08 7.09
CA MET A 50 5.49 12.68 5.79
C MET A 50 6.91 12.35 5.38
N ALA A 51 7.06 11.40 4.44
CA ALA A 51 8.35 10.98 3.92
C ALA A 51 8.21 10.54 2.45
N GLU A 52 9.27 10.70 1.67
CA GLU A 52 9.33 10.08 0.35
C GLU A 52 9.54 8.57 0.49
N ASN A 53 9.08 7.79 -0.49
CA ASN A 53 9.07 6.34 -0.41
C ASN A 53 10.47 5.71 -0.24
N ASN A 54 11.52 6.36 -0.76
CA ASN A 54 12.90 5.90 -0.61
C ASN A 54 13.58 6.41 0.68
N GLU A 55 12.87 7.14 1.52
CA GLU A 55 13.38 7.83 2.70
C GLU A 55 12.40 7.72 3.87
N LEU A 56 11.83 6.53 4.08
CA LEU A 56 10.84 6.31 5.15
C LEU A 56 11.47 6.45 6.54
N ASP A 57 12.76 6.14 6.66
CA ASP A 57 13.54 6.20 7.92
C ASP A 57 12.79 5.57 9.11
N VAL A 58 12.26 4.37 8.86
CA VAL A 58 11.44 3.65 9.84
C VAL A 58 12.33 3.03 10.90
N GLU A 59 12.03 3.30 12.18
CA GLU A 59 12.72 2.66 13.31
C GLU A 59 12.56 1.13 13.23
N ALA A 60 13.67 0.40 13.39
CA ALA A 60 13.67 -1.05 13.31
C ALA A 60 12.76 -1.68 14.39
N SER A 61 12.01 -2.70 13.98
CA SER A 61 11.10 -3.46 14.87
C SER A 61 10.07 -2.58 15.60
N ARG A 62 9.61 -1.53 14.94
CA ARG A 62 8.61 -0.60 15.49
C ARG A 62 7.19 -1.13 15.38
N TYR A 63 6.82 -1.72 14.24
CA TYR A 63 5.44 -2.04 13.92
C TYR A 63 5.09 -3.51 14.14
N ASP A 64 3.90 -3.75 14.70
CA ASP A 64 3.30 -5.08 14.78
C ASP A 64 2.65 -5.48 13.46
N ALA A 65 2.11 -4.49 12.73
CA ALA A 65 1.50 -4.68 11.41
C ALA A 65 1.68 -3.46 10.52
N MET A 66 1.76 -3.71 9.21
CA MET A 66 1.74 -2.68 8.16
C MET A 66 0.62 -2.97 7.15
N PHE A 67 0.16 -1.92 6.47
CA PHE A 67 -0.92 -2.03 5.51
C PHE A 67 -0.69 -1.13 4.29
N LEU A 68 -0.56 -1.72 3.12
CA LEU A 68 -0.46 -1.04 1.84
C LEU A 68 -1.77 -1.25 1.07
N SER A 69 -2.41 -0.16 0.69
CA SER A 69 -3.68 -0.23 -0.02
C SER A 69 -3.68 0.60 -1.28
N LEU A 70 -3.72 -0.07 -2.42
CA LEU A 70 -3.79 0.53 -3.75
C LEU A 70 -2.61 1.49 -4.00
N THR A 71 -1.41 1.08 -3.58
CA THR A 71 -0.18 1.88 -3.68
C THR A 71 1.03 1.07 -4.17
N TYR A 72 0.97 -0.26 -4.17
CA TYR A 72 2.10 -1.07 -4.60
C TYR A 72 2.40 -0.88 -6.09
N HIS A 73 1.36 -0.80 -6.94
CA HIS A 73 1.53 -0.50 -8.35
C HIS A 73 2.17 0.89 -8.59
N ASP A 74 1.99 1.84 -7.67
CA ASP A 74 2.57 3.18 -7.77
C ASP A 74 4.11 3.17 -7.69
N PHE A 75 4.71 2.11 -7.12
CA PHE A 75 6.17 1.93 -7.10
C PHE A 75 6.78 1.80 -8.51
N TYR A 76 5.96 1.52 -9.50
CA TYR A 76 6.36 1.37 -10.91
C TYR A 76 5.92 2.53 -11.80
N LEU A 77 5.38 3.59 -11.22
CA LEU A 77 5.06 4.78 -12.01
C LEU A 77 6.33 5.45 -12.49
N PRO A 78 6.33 5.97 -13.74
CA PRO A 78 7.51 6.65 -14.27
C PRO A 78 7.81 7.91 -13.45
N SER A 79 9.10 8.14 -13.24
CA SER A 79 9.56 9.36 -12.59
C SER A 79 9.08 10.61 -13.33
N ALA A 80 8.54 11.56 -12.59
CA ALA A 80 8.11 12.87 -13.05
C ALA A 80 8.46 13.92 -12.00
N ASP A 81 8.32 15.21 -12.30
CA ASP A 81 8.69 16.31 -11.41
C ASP A 81 8.08 16.21 -9.99
N SER A 82 6.92 15.58 -9.88
CA SER A 82 6.20 15.37 -8.61
C SER A 82 6.17 13.91 -8.13
N TRP A 83 6.79 12.99 -8.86
CA TRP A 83 6.82 11.57 -8.52
C TRP A 83 8.22 11.02 -8.72
N PRO A 84 9.05 10.91 -7.65
CA PRO A 84 10.41 10.41 -7.76
C PRO A 84 10.40 8.92 -8.15
N GLU A 85 11.48 8.50 -8.82
CA GLU A 85 11.72 7.08 -9.05
C GLU A 85 11.83 6.35 -7.72
N ILE A 86 11.12 5.23 -7.60
CA ILE A 86 11.13 4.41 -6.38
C ILE A 86 12.05 3.22 -6.57
N ASP A 87 12.98 3.08 -5.63
CA ASP A 87 13.83 1.89 -5.48
C ASP A 87 13.09 0.85 -4.65
N ILE A 88 12.55 -0.16 -5.33
CA ILE A 88 11.71 -1.19 -4.71
C ILE A 88 12.50 -2.01 -3.69
N GLU A 89 13.76 -2.31 -3.96
CA GLU A 89 14.61 -3.07 -3.02
C GLU A 89 14.81 -2.28 -1.73
N THR A 90 15.05 -0.98 -1.85
CA THR A 90 15.21 -0.09 -0.68
C THR A 90 13.91 0.00 0.13
N ILE A 91 12.78 0.30 -0.49
CA ILE A 91 11.52 0.43 0.27
C ILE A 91 11.10 -0.88 0.93
N LEU A 92 11.25 -2.03 0.25
CA LEU A 92 10.90 -3.32 0.84
C LEU A 92 11.84 -3.70 1.99
N ALA A 93 13.13 -3.33 1.90
CA ALA A 93 14.08 -3.53 3.00
C ALA A 93 13.71 -2.67 4.22
N GLU A 94 13.35 -1.40 4.04
CA GLU A 94 12.89 -0.53 5.12
C GLU A 94 11.58 -1.04 5.78
N LEU A 95 10.62 -1.51 4.97
CA LEU A 95 9.40 -2.12 5.50
C LEU A 95 9.70 -3.40 6.29
N TYR A 96 10.64 -4.21 5.79
CA TYR A 96 11.09 -5.43 6.50
C TYR A 96 11.75 -5.09 7.83
N GLU A 97 12.69 -4.15 7.84
CA GLU A 97 13.36 -3.71 9.07
C GLU A 97 12.36 -3.12 10.08
N GLY A 98 11.40 -2.32 9.63
CA GLY A 98 10.40 -1.67 10.47
C GLY A 98 9.42 -2.62 11.14
N LEU A 99 9.19 -3.82 10.60
CA LEU A 99 8.35 -4.84 11.22
C LEU A 99 9.09 -5.57 12.35
N LYS A 100 8.38 -5.85 13.43
CA LYS A 100 8.81 -6.80 14.47
C LYS A 100 8.90 -8.22 13.90
N ALA A 101 9.72 -9.07 14.50
CA ALA A 101 9.68 -10.51 14.26
C ALA A 101 8.25 -11.04 14.48
N GLY A 102 7.76 -11.91 13.59
CA GLY A 102 6.37 -12.36 13.57
C GLY A 102 5.33 -11.32 13.12
N GLY A 103 5.72 -10.07 12.89
CA GLY A 103 4.85 -8.99 12.39
C GLY A 103 4.35 -9.28 10.97
N VAL A 104 3.26 -8.63 10.58
CA VAL A 104 2.60 -8.87 9.28
C VAL A 104 2.49 -7.61 8.44
N ILE A 105 2.57 -7.78 7.13
CA ILE A 105 2.24 -6.74 6.17
C ILE A 105 1.14 -7.23 5.25
N THR A 106 0.07 -6.44 5.12
CA THR A 106 -1.06 -6.74 4.23
C THR A 106 -1.04 -5.80 3.05
N ILE A 107 -1.16 -6.36 1.84
CA ILE A 107 -1.15 -5.63 0.58
C ILE A 107 -2.47 -5.89 -0.14
N ILE A 108 -3.19 -4.81 -0.46
CA ILE A 108 -4.32 -4.80 -1.36
C ILE A 108 -3.94 -4.01 -2.58
N ASP A 109 -4.12 -4.59 -3.78
CA ASP A 109 -3.94 -3.83 -5.01
C ASP A 109 -4.81 -4.36 -6.15
N HIS A 110 -4.87 -3.60 -7.25
CA HIS A 110 -5.63 -3.92 -8.44
C HIS A 110 -4.96 -5.03 -9.24
N TYR A 111 -5.71 -6.09 -9.53
CA TYR A 111 -5.23 -7.17 -10.39
C TYR A 111 -4.89 -6.64 -11.79
N ALA A 112 -3.70 -6.99 -12.29
CA ALA A 112 -3.41 -7.07 -13.71
C ALA A 112 -3.64 -8.50 -14.23
N SER A 113 -3.75 -8.67 -15.54
CA SER A 113 -3.79 -10.00 -16.14
C SER A 113 -2.54 -10.81 -15.80
N ALA A 114 -2.70 -12.09 -15.58
CA ALA A 114 -1.59 -12.97 -15.22
C ALA A 114 -0.48 -12.94 -16.28
N GLY A 115 0.77 -12.76 -15.86
CA GLY A 115 1.94 -12.62 -16.72
C GLY A 115 2.13 -11.21 -17.30
N SER A 116 1.35 -10.22 -16.85
CA SER A 116 1.59 -8.82 -17.19
C SER A 116 2.94 -8.37 -16.64
N SER A 117 3.65 -7.54 -17.40
CA SER A 117 4.83 -6.85 -16.89
C SER A 117 4.45 -5.67 -16.00
N THR A 118 5.44 -5.06 -15.35
CA THR A 118 5.28 -3.85 -14.55
C THR A 118 4.77 -2.64 -15.34
N ALA A 119 4.82 -2.67 -16.67
CA ALA A 119 4.23 -1.61 -17.51
C ALA A 119 2.71 -1.44 -17.28
N SER A 120 2.01 -2.50 -16.86
CA SER A 120 0.58 -2.41 -16.51
C SER A 120 0.31 -1.45 -15.33
N ALA A 121 1.30 -1.20 -14.49
CA ALA A 121 1.19 -0.23 -13.41
C ALA A 121 1.02 1.21 -13.95
N SER A 122 1.86 1.62 -14.88
CA SER A 122 1.76 2.96 -15.50
C SER A 122 0.62 3.09 -16.49
N GLU A 123 0.26 2.02 -17.20
CA GLU A 123 -0.76 2.05 -18.24
C GLU A 123 -2.18 1.95 -17.68
N LEU A 124 -2.40 1.08 -16.70
CA LEU A 124 -3.72 0.72 -16.20
C LEU A 124 -3.89 0.93 -14.68
N HIS A 125 -2.84 1.29 -13.95
CA HIS A 125 -2.77 1.30 -12.48
C HIS A 125 -3.11 -0.08 -11.89
N ARG A 126 -2.53 -1.13 -12.47
CA ARG A 126 -2.72 -2.53 -12.06
C ARG A 126 -1.38 -3.24 -11.95
N ILE A 127 -1.29 -4.24 -11.09
CA ILE A 127 -0.09 -5.06 -10.97
C ILE A 127 -0.46 -6.55 -10.90
N ASP A 128 0.37 -7.40 -11.51
CA ASP A 128 0.24 -8.85 -11.36
C ASP A 128 0.67 -9.25 -9.93
N PRO A 129 -0.19 -9.88 -9.12
CA PRO A 129 0.17 -10.32 -7.78
C PRO A 129 1.35 -11.29 -7.74
N ALA A 130 1.70 -11.94 -8.85
CA ALA A 130 2.89 -12.78 -8.94
C ALA A 130 4.19 -11.97 -8.82
N ILE A 131 4.22 -10.74 -9.33
CA ILE A 131 5.33 -9.80 -9.14
C ILE A 131 5.47 -9.45 -7.67
N VAL A 132 4.37 -9.01 -7.05
CA VAL A 132 4.35 -8.65 -5.62
C VAL A 132 4.84 -9.80 -4.73
N MET A 133 4.34 -11.02 -5.00
CA MET A 133 4.77 -12.21 -4.25
C MET A 133 6.27 -12.49 -4.39
N THR A 134 6.81 -12.34 -5.60
CA THR A 134 8.23 -12.60 -5.87
C THR A 134 9.11 -11.59 -5.14
N GLU A 135 8.77 -10.31 -5.20
CA GLU A 135 9.53 -9.22 -4.59
C GLU A 135 9.49 -9.27 -3.07
N MET A 136 8.29 -9.46 -2.50
CA MET A 136 8.14 -9.62 -1.04
C MET A 136 8.94 -10.81 -0.51
N GLN A 137 8.92 -11.95 -1.22
CA GLN A 137 9.72 -13.11 -0.84
C GLN A 137 11.23 -12.85 -1.00
N SER A 138 11.64 -12.12 -2.03
CA SER A 138 13.04 -11.72 -2.20
C SER A 138 13.53 -10.78 -1.10
N ALA A 139 12.65 -9.95 -0.56
CA ALA A 139 12.92 -9.09 0.58
C ALA A 139 12.91 -9.82 1.93
N GLY A 140 12.63 -11.13 1.95
CA GLY A 140 12.68 -11.98 3.15
C GLY A 140 11.32 -12.25 3.83
N PHE A 141 10.23 -11.71 3.30
CA PHE A 141 8.89 -12.00 3.82
C PHE A 141 8.41 -13.40 3.40
N GLU A 142 7.59 -14.01 4.23
CA GLU A 142 6.88 -15.25 3.92
C GLU A 142 5.41 -14.95 3.61
N LEU A 143 4.88 -15.53 2.53
CA LEU A 143 3.46 -15.44 2.24
C LEU A 143 2.66 -16.22 3.28
N ASP A 144 1.84 -15.52 4.04
CA ASP A 144 1.04 -16.08 5.14
C ASP A 144 -0.38 -16.42 4.68
N GLU A 145 -1.04 -15.53 3.94
CA GLU A 145 -2.43 -15.75 3.49
C GLU A 145 -2.75 -15.00 2.18
N LYS A 146 -3.66 -15.58 1.41
CA LYS A 146 -4.35 -14.95 0.27
C LYS A 146 -5.84 -14.93 0.53
N SER A 147 -6.51 -13.85 0.18
CA SER A 147 -7.95 -13.75 0.33
C SER A 147 -8.63 -13.30 -0.96
N ASP A 148 -9.75 -13.94 -1.28
CA ASP A 148 -10.60 -13.60 -2.42
C ASP A 148 -11.72 -12.61 -2.07
N LEU A 149 -11.69 -12.01 -0.87
CA LEU A 149 -12.72 -11.10 -0.36
C LEU A 149 -13.00 -9.92 -1.30
N LEU A 150 -11.99 -9.46 -2.03
CA LEU A 150 -12.07 -8.26 -2.88
C LEU A 150 -12.08 -8.61 -4.38
N ARG A 151 -12.32 -9.88 -4.72
CA ARG A 151 -12.40 -10.31 -6.11
C ARG A 151 -13.66 -9.78 -6.80
N ASN A 152 -13.50 -9.32 -8.02
CA ASN A 152 -14.59 -8.97 -8.92
C ASN A 152 -14.39 -9.63 -10.29
N PRO A 153 -15.01 -10.77 -10.56
CA PRO A 153 -14.83 -11.49 -11.83
C PRO A 153 -15.44 -10.77 -13.05
N GLU A 154 -16.25 -9.73 -12.84
CA GLU A 154 -16.80 -8.91 -13.93
C GLU A 154 -15.80 -7.88 -14.47
N ASP A 155 -14.69 -7.65 -13.76
CA ASP A 155 -13.58 -6.81 -14.23
C ASP A 155 -12.70 -7.62 -15.19
N ASP A 156 -12.69 -7.24 -16.46
CA ASP A 156 -11.92 -7.93 -17.52
C ASP A 156 -10.41 -7.60 -17.51
N LEU A 157 -9.97 -6.77 -16.57
CA LEU A 157 -8.58 -6.35 -16.34
C LEU A 157 -7.95 -5.55 -17.49
N SER A 158 -8.68 -5.25 -18.55
CA SER A 158 -8.15 -4.57 -19.75
C SER A 158 -8.23 -3.04 -19.67
N LYS A 159 -9.03 -2.53 -18.74
CA LYS A 159 -9.28 -1.10 -18.57
C LYS A 159 -8.48 -0.53 -17.42
N SER A 160 -8.17 0.77 -17.52
CA SER A 160 -7.64 1.52 -16.38
C SER A 160 -8.61 1.49 -15.20
N VAL A 161 -8.07 1.46 -13.98
CA VAL A 161 -8.85 1.52 -12.74
C VAL A 161 -9.68 2.81 -12.59
N PHE A 162 -9.35 3.84 -13.38
CA PHE A 162 -10.07 5.12 -13.44
C PHE A 162 -11.20 5.16 -14.46
N ASP A 163 -11.41 4.08 -15.24
CA ASP A 163 -12.55 4.00 -16.14
C ASP A 163 -13.86 4.23 -15.34
N PRO A 164 -14.73 5.16 -15.77
CA PRO A 164 -15.94 5.51 -15.00
C PRO A 164 -16.90 4.33 -14.76
N GLU A 165 -16.90 3.32 -15.64
CA GLU A 165 -17.73 2.12 -15.49
C GLU A 165 -17.18 1.14 -14.44
N LEU A 166 -15.87 1.26 -14.15
CA LEU A 166 -15.13 0.31 -13.31
C LEU A 166 -14.68 0.90 -11.98
N ARG A 167 -14.54 2.23 -11.92
CA ARG A 167 -14.00 2.92 -10.75
C ARG A 167 -14.73 2.55 -9.46
N GLY A 168 -13.97 2.05 -8.47
CA GLY A 168 -14.50 1.54 -7.21
C GLY A 168 -14.91 0.06 -7.22
N ASN A 169 -15.02 -0.57 -8.41
CA ASN A 169 -15.43 -1.95 -8.60
C ASN A 169 -14.36 -2.82 -9.29
N THR A 170 -13.12 -2.41 -9.26
CA THR A 170 -12.00 -3.19 -9.82
C THR A 170 -11.82 -4.52 -9.11
N ASP A 171 -11.33 -5.54 -9.83
CA ASP A 171 -10.83 -6.77 -9.23
C ASP A 171 -9.56 -6.48 -8.44
N ARG A 172 -9.49 -6.93 -7.18
CA ARG A 172 -8.37 -6.66 -6.28
C ARG A 172 -7.93 -7.93 -5.57
N PHE A 173 -6.61 -8.08 -5.44
CA PHE A 173 -6.04 -9.09 -4.57
C PHE A 173 -5.84 -8.56 -3.16
N LEU A 174 -5.83 -9.47 -2.21
CA LEU A 174 -5.44 -9.24 -0.83
C LEU A 174 -4.43 -10.32 -0.45
N LEU A 175 -3.20 -9.89 -0.15
CA LEU A 175 -2.10 -10.76 0.26
C LEU A 175 -1.61 -10.32 1.64
N ARG A 176 -1.38 -11.29 2.53
CA ARG A 176 -0.72 -11.05 3.81
C ARG A 176 0.61 -11.79 3.83
N PHE A 177 1.64 -11.07 4.20
CA PHE A 177 2.99 -11.60 4.39
C PHE A 177 3.38 -11.46 5.86
N ARG A 178 4.32 -12.27 6.28
CA ARG A 178 4.88 -12.27 7.63
C ARG A 178 6.39 -12.09 7.58
N LYS A 179 6.93 -11.30 8.50
CA LYS A 179 8.36 -11.33 8.81
C LYS A 179 8.62 -12.55 9.69
N PRO A 180 9.51 -13.49 9.30
CA PRO A 180 9.88 -14.62 10.15
C PRO A 180 10.39 -14.21 11.53
N ASP A 181 10.30 -15.14 12.51
CA ASP A 181 10.81 -14.94 13.87
C ASP A 181 12.35 -14.87 13.92
#